data_8ae4b2c85a277b29e1f990da63d9824e
#
_entry.id   8ae4b2c85a277b29e1f990da63d9824e
#
_cell.length_a   1.000
_cell.length_b   1.000
_cell.length_c   1.000
_cell.angle_alpha   90.00
_cell.angle_beta   90.00
_cell.angle_gamma   90.00
#
_symmetry.space_group_name_H-M   'P 1'
#
loop_
_entity.id
_entity.type
_entity.pdbx_description
1 polymer ?
#
loop_
_entity_poly.entity_id
_entity_poly.type
_entity_poly.pdbx_seq_one_letter_code
_entity_poly.pdbx_strand_id
1 'polypeptide(L)'
;DTLSSYMQQEEISMNLAISNFWHDIMGMAPADKAQELFNLMYEKIYRPELCYKDFDEIRQDEIERLGKETVLEQMMKRASDRALTNRLDSLMGNIVSRPALTKKDLESLNLDKIAAYYRSLYANPSQTVFVVTGKFDTDSIKKLLTGTFARMEKVETGLSFSDKPFKLPGKTYVEAFPNENDTQTIFDYVFCGNYQPSLRNSLTLKLMRDILQNRVLSILRERENIVYSPYASLFYNGLPQQVFYFDLSASV
;
A
#
# COMPACT_ATOMS: atom_id res chain seq x y z
N ASP A 1 14.28 -8.75 -21.33
CA ASP A 1 15.19 -8.48 -20.22
C ASP A 1 15.83 -9.79 -19.75
N THR A 2 17.19 -9.88 -19.81
CA THR A 2 17.95 -11.12 -19.55
C THR A 2 17.75 -11.61 -18.11
N LEU A 3 17.66 -10.69 -17.14
CA LEU A 3 17.46 -11.02 -15.72
C LEU A 3 16.07 -11.60 -15.46
N SER A 4 15.03 -11.00 -16.04
CA SER A 4 13.64 -11.50 -15.89
C SER A 4 13.49 -12.89 -16.51
N SER A 5 14.11 -13.12 -17.66
CA SER A 5 14.09 -14.45 -18.30
C SER A 5 14.84 -15.50 -17.47
N TYR A 6 15.99 -15.12 -16.89
CA TYR A 6 16.74 -15.98 -15.98
C TYR A 6 15.94 -16.33 -14.74
N MET A 7 15.36 -15.32 -14.07
CA MET A 7 14.54 -15.55 -12.88
C MET A 7 13.34 -16.45 -13.16
N GLN A 8 12.68 -16.25 -14.31
CA GLN A 8 11.57 -17.12 -14.73
C GLN A 8 12.02 -18.56 -14.97
N GLN A 9 13.16 -18.77 -15.63
CA GLN A 9 13.72 -20.10 -15.90
C GLN A 9 14.08 -20.84 -14.60
N GLU A 10 14.62 -20.13 -13.61
CA GLU A 10 15.03 -20.69 -12.31
C GLU A 10 13.90 -20.70 -11.28
N GLU A 11 12.67 -20.37 -11.66
CA GLU A 11 11.50 -20.28 -10.77
C GLU A 11 11.71 -19.32 -9.60
N ILE A 12 12.54 -18.28 -9.78
CA ILE A 12 12.79 -17.23 -8.80
C ILE A 12 11.86 -16.08 -9.06
N SER A 13 11.21 -15.59 -8.04
CA SER A 13 10.49 -14.32 -8.10
C SER A 13 10.96 -13.36 -7.01
N MET A 14 10.96 -12.07 -7.31
CA MET A 14 11.34 -11.02 -6.38
C MET A 14 10.49 -9.77 -6.63
N ASN A 15 9.98 -9.19 -5.57
CA ASN A 15 9.21 -7.96 -5.59
C ASN A 15 9.69 -7.00 -4.51
N LEU A 16 9.71 -5.71 -4.82
CA LEU A 16 10.00 -4.64 -3.87
C LEU A 16 8.72 -3.88 -3.58
N ALA A 17 8.49 -3.57 -2.32
CA ALA A 17 7.37 -2.76 -1.92
C ALA A 17 7.82 -1.62 -0.98
N ILE A 18 7.25 -0.46 -1.21
CA ILE A 18 7.43 0.73 -0.38
C ILE A 18 6.09 1.07 0.23
N SER A 19 5.98 0.96 1.54
CA SER A 19 4.80 1.34 2.29
C SER A 19 5.06 2.60 3.14
N ASN A 20 4.06 3.05 3.85
CA ASN A 20 4.22 4.21 4.73
C ASN A 20 5.07 3.93 5.98
N PHE A 21 5.23 2.66 6.37
CA PHE A 21 5.83 2.28 7.66
C PHE A 21 6.96 1.27 7.54
N TRP A 22 7.03 0.54 6.44
CA TRP A 22 8.08 -0.43 6.16
C TRP A 22 8.34 -0.51 4.67
N HIS A 23 9.51 -0.95 4.34
CA HIS A 23 9.93 -1.25 2.99
C HIS A 23 10.39 -2.69 2.98
N ASP A 24 9.92 -3.46 2.03
CA ASP A 24 10.20 -4.88 1.98
C ASP A 24 10.70 -5.32 0.60
N ILE A 25 11.50 -6.36 0.61
CA ILE A 25 11.86 -7.13 -0.56
C ILE A 25 11.39 -8.55 -0.28
N MET A 26 10.36 -8.96 -0.99
CA MET A 26 9.86 -10.33 -0.95
C MET A 26 10.47 -11.14 -2.07
N GLY A 27 10.85 -12.38 -1.78
CA GLY A 27 11.34 -13.30 -2.79
C GLY A 27 10.83 -14.71 -2.54
N MET A 28 10.62 -15.45 -3.61
CA MET A 28 10.32 -16.87 -3.59
C MET A 28 11.24 -17.60 -4.55
N ALA A 29 11.70 -18.77 -4.13
CA ALA A 29 12.53 -19.66 -4.95
C ALA A 29 12.37 -21.10 -4.47
N PRO A 30 12.68 -22.11 -5.30
CA PRO A 30 12.93 -23.46 -4.85
C PRO A 30 14.00 -23.50 -3.76
N ALA A 31 13.92 -24.48 -2.84
CA ALA A 31 14.81 -24.52 -1.67
C ALA A 31 16.31 -24.61 -2.04
N ASP A 32 16.64 -25.28 -3.13
CA ASP A 32 17.97 -25.40 -3.68
C ASP A 32 18.48 -24.12 -4.37
N LYS A 33 17.59 -23.16 -4.65
CA LYS A 33 17.89 -21.85 -5.24
C LYS A 33 17.94 -20.71 -4.21
N ALA A 34 17.88 -21.02 -2.91
CA ALA A 34 17.87 -20.01 -1.85
C ALA A 34 19.09 -19.09 -1.88
N GLN A 35 20.28 -19.63 -2.19
CA GLN A 35 21.53 -18.83 -2.29
C GLN A 35 21.43 -17.82 -3.44
N GLU A 36 20.89 -18.23 -4.57
CA GLU A 36 20.73 -17.36 -5.75
C GLU A 36 19.73 -16.24 -5.44
N LEU A 37 18.60 -16.58 -4.84
CA LEU A 37 17.62 -15.58 -4.40
C LEU A 37 18.25 -14.56 -3.45
N PHE A 38 19.01 -14.98 -2.44
CA PHE A 38 19.64 -14.06 -1.49
C PHE A 38 20.71 -13.20 -2.16
N ASN A 39 21.46 -13.74 -3.10
CA ASN A 39 22.44 -12.97 -3.89
C ASN A 39 21.72 -11.91 -4.75
N LEU A 40 20.63 -12.26 -5.43
CA LEU A 40 19.83 -11.31 -6.21
C LEU A 40 19.24 -10.20 -5.34
N MET A 41 18.72 -10.54 -4.16
CA MET A 41 18.24 -9.55 -3.19
C MET A 41 19.36 -8.60 -2.76
N TYR A 42 20.53 -9.14 -2.44
CA TYR A 42 21.68 -8.34 -2.05
C TYR A 42 22.13 -7.37 -3.17
N GLU A 43 22.28 -7.87 -4.40
CA GLU A 43 22.65 -7.03 -5.55
C GLU A 43 21.59 -5.95 -5.81
N LYS A 44 20.31 -6.28 -5.68
CA LYS A 44 19.21 -5.32 -5.85
C LYS A 44 19.26 -4.19 -4.81
N ILE A 45 19.65 -4.48 -3.58
CA ILE A 45 19.79 -3.48 -2.50
C ILE A 45 21.04 -2.60 -2.71
N TYR A 46 22.19 -3.22 -2.95
CA TYR A 46 23.48 -2.52 -2.87
C TYR A 46 24.03 -2.06 -4.21
N ARG A 47 23.60 -2.70 -5.29
CA ARG A 47 24.09 -2.43 -6.65
C ARG A 47 22.98 -2.31 -7.66
N PRO A 48 21.93 -1.50 -7.37
CA PRO A 48 20.88 -1.29 -8.36
C PRO A 48 21.49 -0.68 -9.62
N GLU A 49 21.18 -1.26 -10.76
CA GLU A 49 21.55 -0.68 -12.04
C GLU A 49 20.71 0.58 -12.27
N LEU A 50 21.38 1.69 -12.57
CA LEU A 50 20.77 2.97 -12.84
C LEU A 50 20.75 3.21 -14.36
N CYS A 51 19.61 3.07 -14.98
CA CYS A 51 19.41 3.36 -16.39
C CYS A 51 18.76 4.73 -16.55
N TYR A 52 19.52 5.74 -16.93
CA TYR A 52 19.02 7.11 -17.13
C TYR A 52 18.00 7.18 -18.28
N LYS A 53 18.21 6.40 -19.33
CA LYS A 53 17.29 6.34 -20.47
C LYS A 53 15.92 5.84 -20.04
N ASP A 54 15.86 4.69 -19.36
CA ASP A 54 14.61 4.12 -18.89
C ASP A 54 13.91 5.04 -17.86
N PHE A 55 14.72 5.70 -17.02
CA PHE A 55 14.19 6.69 -16.08
C PHE A 55 13.51 7.86 -16.80
N ASP A 56 14.14 8.40 -17.84
CA ASP A 56 13.57 9.50 -18.60
C ASP A 56 12.32 9.07 -19.39
N GLU A 57 12.31 7.87 -19.97
CA GLU A 57 11.14 7.29 -20.63
C GLU A 57 9.97 7.14 -19.64
N ILE A 58 10.18 6.47 -18.51
CA ILE A 58 9.16 6.28 -17.47
C ILE A 58 8.64 7.64 -16.96
N ARG A 59 9.54 8.60 -16.73
CA ARG A 59 9.15 9.93 -16.27
C ARG A 59 8.28 10.65 -17.28
N GLN A 60 8.60 10.57 -18.56
CA GLN A 60 7.81 11.18 -19.63
C GLN A 60 6.44 10.50 -19.78
N ASP A 61 6.40 9.18 -19.74
CA ASP A 61 5.16 8.42 -19.78
C ASP A 61 4.21 8.79 -18.63
N GLU A 62 4.76 8.98 -17.42
CA GLU A 62 3.96 9.40 -16.25
C GLU A 62 3.48 10.87 -16.39
N ILE A 63 4.31 11.76 -16.94
CA ILE A 63 3.90 13.15 -17.24
C ILE A 63 2.77 13.14 -18.27
N GLU A 64 2.87 12.34 -19.33
CA GLU A 64 1.82 12.20 -20.33
C GLU A 64 0.55 11.58 -19.74
N ARG A 65 0.69 10.56 -18.89
CA ARG A 65 -0.43 9.93 -18.19
C ARG A 65 -1.18 10.94 -17.34
N LEU A 66 -0.47 11.73 -16.52
CA LEU A 66 -1.07 12.82 -15.74
C LEU A 66 -1.74 13.88 -16.62
N GLY A 67 -1.19 14.12 -17.82
CA GLY A 67 -1.81 15.02 -18.79
C GLY A 67 -3.08 14.46 -19.45
N LYS A 68 -3.14 13.11 -19.63
CA LYS A 68 -4.29 12.41 -20.23
C LYS A 68 -5.40 12.08 -19.23
N GLU A 69 -5.07 12.02 -17.94
CA GLU A 69 -6.09 11.94 -16.86
C GLU A 69 -7.04 13.15 -16.83
N THR A 70 -6.91 14.06 -17.77
CA THR A 70 -7.42 15.41 -17.65
C THR A 70 -8.91 15.59 -17.84
N VAL A 71 -9.63 14.75 -18.50
CA VAL A 71 -11.08 14.99 -18.69
C VAL A 71 -11.92 13.76 -18.40
N LEU A 72 -11.54 12.59 -18.91
CA LEU A 72 -12.37 11.39 -18.81
C LEU A 72 -12.27 10.72 -17.43
N GLU A 73 -11.06 10.66 -16.85
CA GLU A 73 -10.88 10.09 -15.52
C GLU A 73 -11.28 11.07 -14.41
N GLN A 74 -11.13 12.36 -14.62
CA GLN A 74 -11.70 13.37 -13.72
C GLN A 74 -13.22 13.38 -13.75
N MET A 75 -13.82 13.06 -14.90
CA MET A 75 -15.26 12.82 -15.02
C MET A 75 -15.68 11.48 -14.42
N MET A 76 -14.81 10.45 -14.47
CA MET A 76 -15.08 9.13 -13.90
C MET A 76 -14.77 9.04 -12.39
N LYS A 77 -13.80 9.78 -11.88
CA LYS A 77 -13.62 9.98 -10.44
C LYS A 77 -14.64 11.02 -10.01
N ARG A 78 -15.77 10.55 -9.55
CA ARG A 78 -16.87 11.40 -9.08
C ARG A 78 -16.33 12.48 -8.13
N ALA A 79 -16.75 13.70 -8.32
CA ALA A 79 -16.36 14.81 -7.43
C ALA A 79 -16.71 14.48 -5.96
N SER A 80 -17.82 13.73 -5.76
CA SER A 80 -18.26 13.20 -4.48
C SER A 80 -17.26 12.22 -3.85
N ASP A 81 -16.67 11.30 -4.63
CA ASP A 81 -15.71 10.32 -4.09
C ASP A 81 -14.43 11.00 -3.60
N ARG A 82 -13.99 12.05 -4.31
CA ARG A 82 -12.85 12.87 -3.88
C ARG A 82 -13.18 13.71 -2.65
N ALA A 83 -14.38 14.27 -2.60
CA ALA A 83 -14.83 15.06 -1.46
C ALA A 83 -14.93 14.18 -0.21
N LEU A 84 -15.50 12.98 -0.33
CA LEU A 84 -15.56 12.01 0.75
C LEU A 84 -14.17 11.60 1.22
N THR A 85 -13.29 11.20 0.30
CA THR A 85 -11.90 10.79 0.64
C THR A 85 -11.15 11.93 1.33
N ASN A 86 -11.20 13.14 0.79
CA ASN A 86 -10.56 14.31 1.39
C ASN A 86 -11.15 14.64 2.77
N ARG A 87 -12.45 14.43 2.94
CA ARG A 87 -13.11 14.65 4.21
C ARG A 87 -12.72 13.63 5.25
N LEU A 88 -12.69 12.35 4.90
CA LEU A 88 -12.21 11.27 5.76
C LEU A 88 -10.75 11.49 6.15
N ASP A 89 -9.89 11.85 5.20
CA ASP A 89 -8.49 12.20 5.48
C ASP A 89 -8.35 13.37 6.45
N SER A 90 -9.14 14.42 6.25
CA SER A 90 -9.16 15.58 7.16
C SER A 90 -9.63 15.21 8.56
N LEU A 91 -10.66 14.40 8.68
CA LEU A 91 -11.20 13.93 9.97
C LEU A 91 -10.23 12.97 10.67
N MET A 92 -9.52 12.15 9.91
CA MET A 92 -8.61 11.11 10.38
C MET A 92 -7.13 11.55 10.43
N GLY A 93 -6.84 12.82 10.21
CA GLY A 93 -5.50 13.39 10.35
C GLY A 93 -4.57 13.13 9.16
N ASN A 94 -5.11 13.01 7.95
CA ASN A 94 -4.35 12.82 6.69
C ASN A 94 -3.44 11.56 6.69
N ILE A 95 -3.90 10.48 7.30
CA ILE A 95 -3.13 9.22 7.37
C ILE A 95 -3.30 8.40 6.10
N VAL A 96 -4.43 8.54 5.42
CA VAL A 96 -4.85 7.64 4.35
C VAL A 96 -4.37 8.12 2.98
N SER A 97 -4.28 9.42 2.75
CA SER A 97 -3.92 9.92 1.42
C SER A 97 -2.45 10.32 1.28
N ARG A 98 -1.88 9.87 0.18
CA ARG A 98 -0.66 10.49 -0.36
C ARG A 98 -1.09 11.68 -1.21
N PRO A 99 -0.41 12.83 -1.12
CA PRO A 99 -0.69 13.92 -2.04
C PRO A 99 -0.53 13.41 -3.48
N ALA A 100 -1.47 13.77 -4.34
CA ALA A 100 -1.38 13.41 -5.74
C ALA A 100 -0.10 14.02 -6.34
N LEU A 101 0.65 13.21 -7.09
CA LEU A 101 1.81 13.69 -7.82
C LEU A 101 1.39 14.70 -8.86
N THR A 102 2.12 15.80 -8.94
CA THR A 102 1.93 16.83 -9.97
C THR A 102 2.98 16.68 -11.08
N LYS A 103 2.70 17.25 -12.25
CA LYS A 103 3.70 17.32 -13.32
C LYS A 103 5.01 17.97 -12.85
N LYS A 104 4.93 19.03 -12.04
CA LYS A 104 6.10 19.69 -11.46
C LYS A 104 6.92 18.78 -10.56
N ASP A 105 6.26 17.91 -9.80
CA ASP A 105 6.95 16.93 -8.96
C ASP A 105 7.74 15.95 -9.83
N LEU A 106 7.14 15.41 -10.89
CA LEU A 106 7.79 14.51 -11.83
C LEU A 106 8.97 15.18 -12.57
N GLU A 107 8.79 16.42 -13.03
CA GLU A 107 9.86 17.20 -13.68
C GLU A 107 11.04 17.49 -12.75
N SER A 108 10.81 17.55 -11.42
CA SER A 108 11.84 17.78 -10.42
C SER A 108 12.61 16.52 -10.01
N LEU A 109 12.17 15.33 -10.44
CA LEU A 109 12.82 14.08 -10.09
C LEU A 109 14.23 14.01 -10.68
N ASN A 110 15.14 13.46 -9.87
CA ASN A 110 16.53 13.22 -10.24
C ASN A 110 16.93 11.79 -9.86
N LEU A 111 17.44 11.02 -10.80
CA LEU A 111 17.75 9.60 -10.61
C LEU A 111 18.79 9.36 -9.51
N ASP A 112 19.81 10.21 -9.39
CA ASP A 112 20.84 10.04 -8.35
C ASP A 112 20.28 10.27 -6.95
N LYS A 113 19.37 11.26 -6.80
CA LYS A 113 18.67 11.49 -5.53
C LYS A 113 17.72 10.32 -5.19
N ILE A 114 17.05 9.77 -6.19
CA ILE A 114 16.19 8.58 -6.01
C ILE A 114 17.05 7.39 -5.59
N ALA A 115 18.20 7.17 -6.22
CA ALA A 115 19.11 6.09 -5.87
C ALA A 115 19.68 6.25 -4.45
N ALA A 116 20.04 7.46 -4.05
CA ALA A 116 20.49 7.76 -2.69
C ALA A 116 19.39 7.49 -1.66
N TYR A 117 18.15 7.91 -1.95
CA TYR A 117 17.00 7.65 -1.11
C TYR A 117 16.68 6.14 -1.03
N TYR A 118 16.70 5.44 -2.16
CA TYR A 118 16.52 3.99 -2.21
C TYR A 118 17.53 3.26 -1.29
N ARG A 119 18.80 3.62 -1.35
CA ARG A 119 19.81 3.05 -0.45
C ARG A 119 19.51 3.35 1.01
N SER A 120 19.04 4.54 1.31
CA SER A 120 18.65 4.89 2.69
C SER A 120 17.48 4.07 3.22
N LEU A 121 16.60 3.59 2.35
CA LEU A 121 15.44 2.77 2.73
C LEU A 121 15.84 1.32 3.04
N TYR A 122 16.72 0.72 2.22
CA TYR A 122 16.97 -0.72 2.23
C TYR A 122 18.32 -1.12 2.82
N ALA A 123 19.31 -0.24 2.84
CA ALA A 123 20.68 -0.58 3.20
C ALA A 123 21.01 -0.33 4.68
N ASN A 124 20.06 -0.49 5.59
CA ASN A 124 20.31 -0.37 7.02
C ASN A 124 20.22 -1.72 7.73
N PRO A 125 21.34 -2.41 7.98
CA PRO A 125 21.34 -3.73 8.61
C PRO A 125 20.77 -3.72 10.02
N SER A 126 20.87 -2.62 10.76
CA SER A 126 20.34 -2.53 12.14
C SER A 126 18.81 -2.45 12.22
N GLN A 127 18.15 -2.11 11.11
CA GLN A 127 16.69 -2.03 11.01
C GLN A 127 16.11 -3.12 10.09
N THR A 128 16.95 -4.01 9.56
CA THR A 128 16.52 -5.07 8.66
C THR A 128 16.11 -6.31 9.45
N VAL A 129 14.93 -6.85 9.14
CA VAL A 129 14.43 -8.11 9.68
C VAL A 129 14.24 -9.10 8.53
N PHE A 130 14.86 -10.27 8.66
CA PHE A 130 14.67 -11.37 7.72
C PHE A 130 13.63 -12.35 8.25
N VAL A 131 12.59 -12.59 7.45
CA VAL A 131 11.57 -13.60 7.72
C VAL A 131 11.63 -14.64 6.61
N VAL A 132 11.97 -15.87 6.95
CA VAL A 132 12.06 -16.97 5.98
C VAL A 132 11.05 -18.04 6.36
N THR A 133 10.24 -18.46 5.40
CA THR A 133 9.22 -19.50 5.56
C THR A 133 9.38 -20.56 4.50
N GLY A 134 9.12 -21.81 4.85
CA GLY A 134 9.22 -22.94 3.92
C GLY A 134 9.78 -24.21 4.56
N LYS A 135 10.08 -25.20 3.73
CA LYS A 135 10.74 -26.44 4.15
C LYS A 135 12.25 -26.31 3.91
N PHE A 136 13.01 -26.04 4.95
CA PHE A 136 14.47 -25.89 4.89
C PHE A 136 15.15 -26.30 6.19
N ASP A 137 16.46 -26.53 6.14
CA ASP A 137 17.29 -26.66 7.31
C ASP A 137 17.66 -25.27 7.87
N THR A 138 17.31 -25.03 9.13
CA THR A 138 17.49 -23.71 9.77
C THR A 138 18.94 -23.26 9.80
N ASP A 139 19.89 -24.18 10.06
CA ASP A 139 21.30 -23.83 10.17
C ASP A 139 21.90 -23.51 8.79
N SER A 140 21.47 -24.21 7.76
CA SER A 140 21.84 -23.92 6.37
C SER A 140 21.35 -22.55 5.96
N ILE A 141 20.09 -22.21 6.19
CA ILE A 141 19.53 -20.88 5.87
C ILE A 141 20.26 -19.77 6.66
N LYS A 142 20.55 -19.97 7.94
CA LYS A 142 21.32 -19.00 8.72
C LYS A 142 22.70 -18.77 8.13
N LYS A 143 23.41 -19.83 7.71
CA LYS A 143 24.72 -19.71 7.06
C LYS A 143 24.64 -18.94 5.75
N LEU A 144 23.62 -19.21 4.91
CA LEU A 144 23.40 -18.52 3.67
C LEU A 144 23.12 -17.02 3.89
N LEU A 145 22.20 -16.70 4.81
CA LEU A 145 21.87 -15.31 5.16
C LEU A 145 23.11 -14.58 5.70
N THR A 146 23.84 -15.19 6.64
CA THR A 146 25.06 -14.59 7.19
C THR A 146 26.13 -14.41 6.11
N GLY A 147 26.36 -15.41 5.26
CA GLY A 147 27.34 -15.34 4.17
C GLY A 147 27.02 -14.25 3.15
N THR A 148 25.73 -14.01 2.90
CA THR A 148 25.29 -13.01 1.92
C THR A 148 25.21 -11.63 2.53
N PHE A 149 24.58 -11.47 3.68
CA PHE A 149 24.21 -10.18 4.24
C PHE A 149 25.11 -9.67 5.37
N ALA A 150 26.06 -10.46 5.91
CA ALA A 150 27.00 -10.01 6.94
C ALA A 150 27.94 -8.89 6.46
N ARG A 151 28.09 -8.73 5.15
CA ARG A 151 28.91 -7.69 4.52
C ARG A 151 28.11 -6.44 4.13
N MET A 152 26.88 -6.32 4.67
CA MET A 152 26.07 -5.11 4.48
C MET A 152 26.81 -3.90 5.06
N GLU A 153 27.07 -2.91 4.21
CA GLU A 153 27.61 -1.64 4.68
C GLU A 153 26.54 -0.91 5.48
N LYS A 154 26.92 -0.40 6.66
CA LYS A 154 26.02 0.41 7.45
C LYS A 154 25.83 1.76 6.76
N VAL A 155 24.67 1.98 6.20
CA VAL A 155 24.26 3.32 5.76
C VAL A 155 23.52 3.97 6.93
N GLU A 156 24.01 5.11 7.39
CA GLU A 156 23.26 5.90 8.37
C GLU A 156 22.04 6.49 7.70
N THR A 157 20.87 5.96 8.07
CA THR A 157 19.60 6.46 7.57
C THR A 157 19.07 7.47 8.57
N GLY A 158 18.77 8.67 8.11
CA GLY A 158 18.04 9.65 8.91
C GLY A 158 16.54 9.33 9.09
N LEU A 159 16.14 8.09 8.75
CA LEU A 159 14.74 7.67 8.84
C LEU A 159 14.41 7.36 10.29
N SER A 160 13.44 8.07 10.82
CA SER A 160 12.83 7.82 12.12
C SER A 160 11.33 7.66 11.97
N PHE A 161 10.76 6.80 12.78
CA PHE A 161 9.30 6.71 12.88
C PHE A 161 8.77 8.01 13.47
N SER A 162 7.83 8.65 12.77
CA SER A 162 7.10 9.80 13.26
C SER A 162 5.65 9.41 13.49
N ASP A 163 5.25 9.36 14.74
CA ASP A 163 3.85 9.14 15.11
C ASP A 163 3.07 10.44 14.85
N LYS A 164 2.28 10.44 13.77
CA LYS A 164 1.33 11.55 13.56
C LYS A 164 0.06 11.22 14.35
N PRO A 165 -0.33 12.08 15.30
CA PRO A 165 -1.49 11.81 16.11
C PRO A 165 -2.75 11.72 15.23
N PHE A 166 -3.36 10.57 15.27
CA PHE A 166 -4.66 10.31 14.68
C PHE A 166 -5.73 10.55 15.75
N LYS A 167 -6.76 11.25 15.40
CA LYS A 167 -7.89 11.46 16.29
C LYS A 167 -9.12 10.87 15.64
N LEU A 168 -9.73 9.90 16.32
CA LEU A 168 -11.06 9.48 15.96
C LEU A 168 -12.01 10.68 16.04
N PRO A 169 -12.97 10.82 15.10
CA PRO A 169 -13.98 11.84 15.16
C PRO A 169 -14.73 11.80 16.50
N GLY A 170 -14.74 12.90 17.23
CA GLY A 170 -15.37 12.97 18.56
C GLY A 170 -16.90 13.11 18.51
N LYS A 171 -17.49 13.19 17.32
CA LYS A 171 -18.94 13.34 17.12
C LYS A 171 -19.36 12.74 15.77
N THR A 172 -20.64 12.53 15.59
CA THR A 172 -21.23 12.17 14.29
C THR A 172 -21.21 13.37 13.36
N TYR A 173 -20.80 13.14 12.13
CA TYR A 173 -20.88 14.10 11.02
C TYR A 173 -21.90 13.59 10.01
N VAL A 174 -22.71 14.50 9.48
CA VAL A 174 -23.61 14.26 8.37
C VAL A 174 -23.33 15.35 7.35
N GLU A 175 -22.82 14.97 6.20
CA GLU A 175 -22.39 15.90 5.17
C GLU A 175 -22.90 15.43 3.81
N ALA A 176 -23.27 16.36 2.93
CA ALA A 176 -23.68 16.09 1.57
C ALA A 176 -22.71 16.76 0.60
N PHE A 177 -22.30 16.03 -0.42
CA PHE A 177 -21.42 16.50 -1.47
C PHE A 177 -22.21 16.49 -2.79
N PRO A 178 -22.66 17.66 -3.27
CA PRO A 178 -23.41 17.72 -4.52
C PRO A 178 -22.54 17.30 -5.70
N ASN A 179 -23.14 16.52 -6.59
CA ASN A 179 -22.54 16.15 -7.86
C ASN A 179 -23.52 16.53 -8.98
N GLU A 180 -23.23 17.61 -9.67
CA GLU A 180 -24.12 18.18 -10.71
C GLU A 180 -24.22 17.30 -11.96
N ASN A 181 -23.30 16.37 -12.15
CA ASN A 181 -23.18 15.56 -13.37
C ASN A 181 -23.62 14.10 -13.20
N ASP A 182 -24.12 13.71 -12.02
CA ASP A 182 -24.48 12.33 -11.76
C ASP A 182 -25.98 12.21 -11.41
N THR A 183 -26.63 11.20 -11.99
CA THR A 183 -28.02 10.86 -11.70
C THR A 183 -28.16 9.93 -10.49
N GLN A 184 -27.05 9.49 -9.93
CA GLN A 184 -27.03 8.58 -8.79
C GLN A 184 -26.64 9.29 -7.51
N THR A 185 -27.29 8.91 -6.42
CA THR A 185 -26.90 9.31 -5.07
C THR A 185 -26.12 8.17 -4.41
N ILE A 186 -24.96 8.46 -3.88
CA ILE A 186 -24.15 7.51 -3.10
C ILE A 186 -24.30 7.86 -1.63
N PHE A 187 -24.55 6.83 -0.83
CA PHE A 187 -24.56 6.89 0.62
C PHE A 187 -23.36 6.12 1.15
N ASP A 188 -22.51 6.80 1.92
CA ASP A 188 -21.43 6.17 2.65
C ASP A 188 -21.66 6.39 4.15
N TYR A 189 -21.69 5.30 4.89
CA TYR A 189 -21.86 5.31 6.33
C TYR A 189 -20.62 4.72 6.99
N VAL A 190 -19.77 5.58 7.54
CA VAL A 190 -18.47 5.20 8.09
C VAL A 190 -18.53 5.12 9.61
N PHE A 191 -18.23 3.95 10.15
CA PHE A 191 -18.03 3.72 11.57
C PHE A 191 -16.56 3.56 11.86
N CYS A 192 -16.05 4.22 12.86
CA CYS A 192 -14.66 4.06 13.29
C CYS A 192 -14.54 3.85 14.79
N GLY A 193 -13.47 3.21 15.20
CA GLY A 193 -13.19 2.93 16.59
C GLY A 193 -11.76 2.51 16.85
N ASN A 194 -11.42 2.36 18.13
CA ASN A 194 -10.13 1.84 18.53
C ASN A 194 -10.03 0.34 18.24
N TYR A 195 -8.85 -0.09 17.83
CA TYR A 195 -8.53 -1.47 17.53
C TYR A 195 -7.32 -1.92 18.34
N GLN A 196 -7.45 -3.02 19.08
CA GLN A 196 -6.30 -3.66 19.72
C GLN A 196 -5.86 -4.83 18.85
N PRO A 197 -4.62 -4.82 18.30
CA PRO A 197 -4.11 -5.85 17.42
C PRO A 197 -4.08 -7.21 18.13
N SER A 198 -4.89 -8.14 17.64
CA SER A 198 -4.87 -9.54 18.04
C SER A 198 -5.58 -10.38 16.99
N LEU A 199 -5.24 -11.65 16.88
CA LEU A 199 -5.92 -12.57 15.96
C LEU A 199 -7.43 -12.61 16.24
N ARG A 200 -7.82 -12.66 17.53
CA ARG A 200 -9.23 -12.68 17.94
C ARG A 200 -9.96 -11.42 17.44
N ASN A 201 -9.40 -10.24 17.68
CA ASN A 201 -10.03 -8.99 17.30
C ASN A 201 -10.10 -8.83 15.77
N SER A 202 -9.04 -9.24 15.06
CA SER A 202 -9.04 -9.26 13.59
C SER A 202 -10.14 -10.14 13.02
N LEU A 203 -10.30 -11.36 13.56
CA LEU A 203 -11.35 -12.29 13.16
C LEU A 203 -12.74 -11.75 13.52
N THR A 204 -12.88 -11.14 14.70
CA THR A 204 -14.14 -10.54 15.13
C THR A 204 -14.57 -9.42 14.16
N LEU A 205 -13.67 -8.51 13.80
CA LEU A 205 -13.96 -7.44 12.83
C LEU A 205 -14.33 -8.00 11.45
N LYS A 206 -13.62 -9.04 10.99
CA LYS A 206 -13.96 -9.70 9.71
C LYS A 206 -15.35 -10.32 9.74
N LEU A 207 -15.70 -11.04 10.80
CA LEU A 207 -17.05 -11.60 10.97
C LEU A 207 -18.13 -10.50 11.05
N MET A 208 -17.84 -9.40 11.75
CA MET A 208 -18.75 -8.26 11.78
C MET A 208 -18.96 -7.66 10.38
N ARG A 209 -17.90 -7.51 9.58
CA ARG A 209 -18.01 -7.06 8.20
C ARG A 209 -18.90 -8.00 7.38
N ASP A 210 -18.73 -9.32 7.50
CA ASP A 210 -19.50 -10.29 6.74
C ASP A 210 -20.98 -10.28 7.15
N ILE A 211 -21.26 -10.14 8.45
CA ILE A 211 -22.64 -9.97 8.96
C ILE A 211 -23.24 -8.68 8.43
N LEU A 212 -22.52 -7.57 8.47
CA LEU A 212 -22.97 -6.28 7.93
C LEU A 212 -23.24 -6.38 6.43
N GLN A 213 -22.34 -6.98 5.66
CA GLN A 213 -22.52 -7.19 4.23
C GLN A 213 -23.81 -7.95 3.92
N ASN A 214 -24.03 -9.08 4.60
CA ASN A 214 -25.23 -9.88 4.40
C ASN A 214 -26.51 -9.12 4.79
N ARG A 215 -26.47 -8.36 5.86
CA ARG A 215 -27.64 -7.56 6.31
C ARG A 215 -27.95 -6.42 5.38
N VAL A 216 -26.94 -5.68 4.94
CA VAL A 216 -27.11 -4.56 4.00
C VAL A 216 -27.68 -5.07 2.69
N LEU A 217 -27.15 -6.19 2.17
CA LEU A 217 -27.64 -6.84 0.96
C LEU A 217 -29.10 -7.28 1.14
N SER A 218 -29.42 -8.02 2.20
CA SER A 218 -30.77 -8.55 2.44
C SER A 218 -31.81 -7.44 2.66
N ILE A 219 -31.44 -6.38 3.37
CA ILE A 219 -32.37 -5.28 3.63
C ILE A 219 -32.52 -4.39 2.40
N LEU A 220 -31.42 -3.82 1.89
CA LEU A 220 -31.52 -2.76 0.89
C LEU A 220 -31.81 -3.28 -0.52
N ARG A 221 -31.27 -4.46 -0.86
CA ARG A 221 -31.47 -5.05 -2.18
C ARG A 221 -32.69 -5.97 -2.22
N GLU A 222 -32.77 -6.95 -1.30
CA GLU A 222 -33.77 -8.02 -1.41
C GLU A 222 -35.14 -7.59 -0.86
N ARG A 223 -35.18 -6.89 0.28
CA ARG A 223 -36.44 -6.49 0.90
C ARG A 223 -36.97 -5.16 0.39
N GLU A 224 -36.11 -4.13 0.38
CA GLU A 224 -36.53 -2.77 0.01
C GLU A 224 -36.36 -2.49 -1.49
N ASN A 225 -35.51 -3.27 -2.18
CA ASN A 225 -35.25 -3.16 -3.63
C ASN A 225 -34.83 -1.75 -4.08
N ILE A 226 -34.10 -1.03 -3.23
CA ILE A 226 -33.70 0.36 -3.50
C ILE A 226 -32.29 0.47 -4.06
N VAL A 227 -31.43 -0.57 -3.92
CA VAL A 227 -30.06 -0.57 -4.40
C VAL A 227 -29.70 -1.89 -5.08
N TYR A 228 -28.78 -1.83 -6.05
CA TYR A 228 -28.37 -3.04 -6.75
C TYR A 228 -27.19 -3.75 -6.05
N SER A 229 -26.17 -3.01 -5.67
CA SER A 229 -24.89 -3.57 -5.15
C SER A 229 -24.42 -2.83 -3.92
N PRO A 230 -25.12 -2.95 -2.77
CA PRO A 230 -24.60 -2.38 -1.53
C PRO A 230 -23.39 -3.22 -1.04
N TYR A 231 -22.41 -2.57 -0.46
CA TYR A 231 -21.24 -3.27 0.07
C TYR A 231 -20.82 -2.76 1.44
N ALA A 232 -20.15 -3.63 2.19
CA ALA A 232 -19.52 -3.32 3.45
C ALA A 232 -18.01 -3.59 3.33
N SER A 233 -17.21 -2.57 3.51
CA SER A 233 -15.76 -2.68 3.59
C SER A 233 -15.28 -2.60 5.04
N LEU A 234 -14.10 -3.15 5.30
CA LEU A 234 -13.44 -3.10 6.59
C LEU A 234 -11.99 -2.72 6.39
N PHE A 235 -11.59 -1.68 7.05
CA PHE A 235 -10.19 -1.34 7.26
C PHE A 235 -9.85 -1.48 8.75
N TYR A 236 -8.70 -2.03 9.07
CA TYR A 236 -8.13 -1.99 10.41
C TYR A 236 -6.60 -1.97 10.33
N ASN A 237 -5.99 -1.24 11.24
CA ASN A 237 -4.54 -1.09 11.28
C ASN A 237 -4.03 -1.14 12.73
N GLY A 238 -2.94 -1.87 12.94
CA GLY A 238 -2.23 -1.91 14.22
C GLY A 238 -1.15 -0.83 14.33
N LEU A 239 -0.73 -0.24 13.20
CA LEU A 239 0.30 0.79 13.10
C LEU A 239 -0.09 1.82 12.04
N PRO A 240 0.23 3.11 12.22
CA PRO A 240 0.84 3.73 13.41
C PRO A 240 -0.17 3.81 14.54
N GLN A 241 -1.45 3.62 14.25
CA GLN A 241 -2.52 3.77 15.21
C GLN A 241 -3.47 2.60 15.14
N GLN A 242 -3.90 2.22 16.32
CA GLN A 242 -4.74 1.06 16.55
C GLN A 242 -6.20 1.44 16.32
N VAL A 243 -6.59 1.46 15.06
CA VAL A 243 -7.94 1.87 14.65
C VAL A 243 -8.56 0.90 13.66
N PHE A 244 -9.87 0.89 13.60
CA PHE A 244 -10.64 0.29 12.53
C PHE A 244 -11.72 1.25 12.02
N TYR A 245 -12.15 1.05 10.79
CA TYR A 245 -13.41 1.58 10.31
C TYR A 245 -14.13 0.57 9.40
N PHE A 246 -15.44 0.59 9.47
CA PHE A 246 -16.32 0.00 8.48
C PHE A 246 -16.88 1.12 7.61
N ASP A 247 -16.98 0.84 6.33
CA ASP A 247 -17.63 1.69 5.37
C ASP A 247 -18.76 0.88 4.71
N LEU A 248 -20.00 1.35 4.90
CA LEU A 248 -21.19 0.79 4.27
C LEU A 248 -21.58 1.73 3.14
N SER A 249 -21.45 1.28 1.91
CA SER A 249 -21.74 2.07 0.74
C SER A 249 -22.88 1.49 -0.07
N ALA A 250 -23.72 2.38 -0.59
CA ALA A 250 -24.84 2.05 -1.46
C ALA A 250 -25.08 3.18 -2.47
N SER A 251 -25.45 2.81 -3.69
CA SER A 251 -25.82 3.75 -4.77
C SER A 251 -27.28 3.56 -5.13
N VAL A 252 -28.02 4.66 -5.13
CA VAL A 252 -29.46 4.76 -5.48
C VAL A 252 -29.63 5.56 -6.75
#